data_cb91e0c3e408e82f3b4d294b3361fd97
#
_entry.id   cb91e0c3e408e82f3b4d294b3361fd97
#
_cell.length_a   1.000
_cell.length_b   1.000
_cell.length_c   1.000
_cell.angle_alpha   90.00
_cell.angle_beta   90.00
_cell.angle_gamma   90.00
#
_symmetry.space_group_name_H-M   'P 1'
#
loop_
_entity.id
_entity.type
_entity.pdbx_description
1 polymer ?
#
loop_
_entity_poly.entity_id
_entity_poly.type
_entity_poly.pdbx_seq_one_letter_code
_entity_poly.pdbx_strand_id
1 'polypeptide(L)'
;NKDQVAIISTGEGRKDKILTFGELNESVAAAQHGLKEMGVTRGTRIAAFVPNCVETVILMLAATATGAIWTSCSPDFGSQGVVDRFGQVEPSVMIVANGYNYNGKVFSLEQKINKVLEVIDSIENVITIEFADVACKLNHSSVINYHDLVSNDATVPEFVQLPFDHPLYIMY
;
A
#
# COMPACT_ATOMS: atom_id res chain seq x y z
N ASN A 1 -2.86 16.10 19.92
CA ASN A 1 -3.34 15.23 21.00
C ASN A 1 -3.52 13.82 20.44
N LYS A 2 -2.80 12.83 20.99
CA LYS A 2 -2.78 11.44 20.52
C LYS A 2 -4.16 10.76 20.52
N ASP A 3 -5.06 11.22 21.40
CA ASP A 3 -6.39 10.63 21.59
C ASP A 3 -7.47 11.22 20.64
N GLN A 4 -7.11 12.22 19.82
CA GLN A 4 -8.02 12.75 18.82
C GLN A 4 -8.12 11.81 17.62
N VAL A 5 -9.30 11.74 17.01
CA VAL A 5 -9.54 10.96 15.81
C VAL A 5 -8.74 11.52 14.64
N ALA A 6 -7.96 10.67 13.99
CA ALA A 6 -7.18 10.98 12.81
C ALA A 6 -7.85 10.49 11.53
N ILE A 7 -8.43 9.27 11.55
CA ILE A 7 -9.05 8.64 10.39
C ILE A 7 -10.39 8.04 10.80
N ILE A 8 -11.40 8.26 9.97
CA ILE A 8 -12.66 7.52 9.96
C ILE A 8 -12.77 6.87 8.59
N SER A 9 -12.72 5.54 8.55
CA SER A 9 -12.83 4.76 7.31
C SER A 9 -14.15 4.02 7.31
N THR A 10 -14.98 4.31 6.31
CA THR A 10 -16.25 3.64 6.05
C THR A 10 -16.20 3.03 4.66
N GLY A 11 -16.88 1.93 4.44
CA GLY A 11 -16.86 1.28 3.13
C GLY A 11 -17.90 0.18 3.01
N GLU A 12 -18.32 -0.06 1.81
CA GLU A 12 -19.28 -1.12 1.50
C GLU A 12 -18.71 -2.50 1.86
N GLY A 13 -19.48 -3.30 2.59
CA GLY A 13 -19.11 -4.67 3.00
C GLY A 13 -18.04 -4.73 4.10
N ARG A 14 -17.66 -3.60 4.70
CA ARG A 14 -16.69 -3.54 5.81
C ARG A 14 -17.28 -2.85 7.02
N LYS A 15 -16.75 -3.19 8.20
CA LYS A 15 -17.05 -2.43 9.42
C LYS A 15 -16.29 -1.12 9.39
N ASP A 16 -16.92 -0.08 9.90
CA ASP A 16 -16.26 1.21 10.10
C ASP A 16 -15.04 1.05 11.02
N LYS A 17 -13.95 1.72 10.64
CA LYS A 17 -12.69 1.73 11.39
C LYS A 17 -12.35 3.16 11.75
N ILE A 18 -12.09 3.40 13.03
CA ILE A 18 -11.68 4.71 13.53
C ILE A 18 -10.29 4.55 14.12
N LEU A 19 -9.36 5.42 13.73
CA LEU A 19 -8.03 5.52 14.33
C LEU A 19 -7.84 6.90 14.93
N THR A 20 -7.24 6.93 16.12
CA THR A 20 -6.67 8.14 16.71
C THR A 20 -5.32 8.48 16.10
N PHE A 21 -4.81 9.69 16.35
CA PHE A 21 -3.44 10.04 15.95
C PHE A 21 -2.38 9.17 16.62
N GLY A 22 -2.61 8.71 17.87
CA GLY A 22 -1.71 7.77 18.55
C GLY A 22 -1.63 6.44 17.82
N GLU A 23 -2.78 5.81 17.56
CA GLU A 23 -2.89 4.52 16.85
C GLU A 23 -2.35 4.62 15.41
N LEU A 24 -2.61 5.73 14.72
CA LEU A 24 -2.06 5.96 13.38
C LEU A 24 -0.52 6.03 13.44
N ASN A 25 0.03 6.76 14.41
CA ASN A 25 1.48 6.90 14.56
C ASN A 25 2.17 5.55 14.83
N GLU A 26 1.61 4.72 15.72
CA GLU A 26 2.10 3.37 16.00
C GLU A 26 1.99 2.47 14.77
N SER A 27 0.86 2.52 14.06
CA SER A 27 0.66 1.74 12.83
C SER A 27 1.64 2.15 11.72
N VAL A 28 1.93 3.44 11.58
CA VAL A 28 2.93 3.95 10.63
C VAL A 28 4.33 3.48 11.02
N ALA A 29 4.67 3.46 12.31
CA ALA A 29 5.96 2.98 12.79
C ALA A 29 6.16 1.49 12.45
N ALA A 30 5.17 0.65 12.73
CA ALA A 30 5.21 -0.77 12.43
C ALA A 30 5.33 -1.04 10.91
N ALA A 31 4.54 -0.33 10.10
CA ALA A 31 4.62 -0.44 8.64
C ALA A 31 5.97 0.06 8.10
N GLN A 32 6.51 1.15 8.65
CA GLN A 32 7.82 1.68 8.27
C GLN A 32 8.94 0.67 8.57
N HIS A 33 8.88 0.04 9.74
CA HIS A 33 9.84 -1.01 10.11
C HIS A 33 9.79 -2.15 9.10
N GLY A 34 8.61 -2.71 8.82
CA GLY A 34 8.45 -3.78 7.83
C GLY A 34 8.92 -3.40 6.43
N LEU A 35 8.64 -2.17 5.97
CA LEU A 35 9.15 -1.68 4.69
C LEU A 35 10.68 -1.58 4.66
N LYS A 36 11.32 -1.14 5.75
CA LYS A 36 12.78 -1.10 5.86
C LYS A 36 13.40 -2.50 5.82
N GLU A 37 12.81 -3.48 6.51
CA GLU A 37 13.24 -4.88 6.46
C GLU A 37 13.15 -5.47 5.04
N MET A 38 12.21 -5.00 4.22
CA MET A 38 12.10 -5.34 2.80
C MET A 38 13.10 -4.58 1.90
N GLY A 39 13.97 -3.74 2.46
CA GLY A 39 14.97 -2.96 1.72
C GLY A 39 14.45 -1.63 1.17
N VAL A 40 13.27 -1.16 1.59
CA VAL A 40 12.78 0.17 1.20
C VAL A 40 13.64 1.26 1.82
N THR A 41 14.15 2.14 0.98
CA THR A 41 15.02 3.26 1.35
C THR A 41 14.60 4.53 0.63
N ARG A 42 15.32 5.63 0.87
CA ARG A 42 15.13 6.89 0.15
C ARG A 42 15.19 6.68 -1.37
N GLY A 43 14.17 7.17 -2.07
CA GLY A 43 14.06 7.09 -3.53
C GLY A 43 13.47 5.77 -4.06
N THR A 44 13.24 4.76 -3.20
CA THR A 44 12.48 3.56 -3.60
C THR A 44 11.12 3.95 -4.14
N ARG A 45 10.75 3.47 -5.32
CA ARG A 45 9.45 3.73 -5.92
C ARG A 45 8.47 2.63 -5.53
N ILE A 46 7.35 3.03 -4.93
CA ILE A 46 6.28 2.14 -4.46
C ILE A 46 5.01 2.45 -5.24
N ALA A 47 4.44 1.43 -5.88
CA ALA A 47 3.17 1.54 -6.57
C ALA A 47 2.06 0.79 -5.83
N ALA A 48 0.90 1.41 -5.66
CA ALA A 48 -0.21 0.83 -4.94
C ALA A 48 -1.48 0.72 -5.81
N PHE A 49 -1.97 -0.50 -5.98
CA PHE A 49 -3.22 -0.80 -6.67
C PHE A 49 -4.27 -1.20 -5.62
N VAL A 50 -4.86 -0.19 -4.99
CA VAL A 50 -5.60 -0.33 -3.73
C VAL A 50 -6.80 0.60 -3.66
N PRO A 51 -7.86 0.24 -2.92
CA PRO A 51 -8.94 1.15 -2.57
C PRO A 51 -8.50 2.15 -1.47
N ASN A 52 -9.34 3.16 -1.24
CA ASN A 52 -9.19 4.06 -0.12
C ASN A 52 -9.52 3.32 1.20
N CYS A 53 -8.50 2.87 1.91
CA CYS A 53 -8.64 2.20 3.20
C CYS A 53 -7.54 2.68 4.18
N VAL A 54 -7.69 2.32 5.44
CA VAL A 54 -6.75 2.70 6.50
C VAL A 54 -5.33 2.21 6.20
N GLU A 55 -5.22 0.97 5.75
CA GLU A 55 -3.97 0.30 5.42
C GLU A 55 -3.21 1.05 4.30
N THR A 56 -3.95 1.56 3.30
CA THR A 56 -3.38 2.41 2.23
C THR A 56 -2.75 3.68 2.78
N VAL A 57 -3.45 4.37 3.69
CA VAL A 57 -2.95 5.61 4.30
C VAL A 57 -1.72 5.33 5.17
N ILE A 58 -1.76 4.26 5.99
CA ILE A 58 -0.64 3.86 6.84
C ILE A 58 0.61 3.56 5.99
N LEU A 59 0.47 2.74 4.94
CA LEU A 59 1.58 2.37 4.05
C LEU A 59 2.14 3.57 3.28
N MET A 60 1.27 4.48 2.82
CA MET A 60 1.69 5.72 2.17
C MET A 60 2.51 6.61 3.12
N LEU A 61 2.04 6.80 4.35
CA LEU A 61 2.76 7.59 5.35
C LEU A 61 4.08 6.93 5.77
N ALA A 62 4.11 5.62 5.94
CA ALA A 62 5.30 4.86 6.26
C ALA A 62 6.36 4.95 5.14
N ALA A 63 5.94 4.79 3.88
CA ALA A 63 6.78 4.91 2.70
C ALA A 63 7.39 6.32 2.61
N THR A 64 6.57 7.36 2.70
CA THR A 64 7.03 8.75 2.59
C THR A 64 7.89 9.19 3.78
N ALA A 65 7.62 8.68 5.00
CA ALA A 65 8.48 8.90 6.17
C ALA A 65 9.89 8.31 5.98
N THR A 66 10.02 7.23 5.18
CA THR A 66 11.30 6.62 4.80
C THR A 66 12.00 7.36 3.64
N GLY A 67 11.31 8.29 2.98
CA GLY A 67 11.81 8.98 1.79
C GLY A 67 11.57 8.20 0.49
N ALA A 68 10.73 7.18 0.50
CA ALA A 68 10.27 6.50 -0.70
C ALA A 68 9.26 7.36 -1.48
N ILE A 69 9.12 7.10 -2.76
CA ILE A 69 8.25 7.82 -3.69
C ILE A 69 6.98 6.98 -3.92
N TRP A 70 5.82 7.56 -3.69
CA TRP A 70 4.53 6.89 -3.79
C TRP A 70 3.81 7.16 -5.10
N THR A 71 3.18 6.15 -5.66
CA THR A 71 2.13 6.30 -6.68
C THR A 71 0.99 5.33 -6.43
N SER A 72 -0.22 5.62 -6.88
CA SER A 72 -1.35 4.72 -6.69
C SER A 72 -2.39 4.82 -7.80
N CYS A 73 -3.08 3.70 -8.02
CA CYS A 73 -4.26 3.57 -8.89
C CYS A 73 -5.41 2.93 -8.12
N SER A 74 -6.63 3.35 -8.43
CA SER A 74 -7.85 2.73 -7.92
C SER A 74 -8.07 1.32 -8.50
N PRO A 75 -8.65 0.36 -7.73
CA PRO A 75 -8.85 -1.02 -8.17
C PRO A 75 -9.84 -1.19 -9.34
N ASP A 76 -10.61 -0.17 -9.70
CA ASP A 76 -11.50 -0.18 -10.86
C ASP A 76 -10.76 -0.03 -12.19
N PHE A 77 -9.51 0.44 -12.19
CA PHE A 77 -8.69 0.46 -13.41
C PHE A 77 -8.53 -0.94 -14.03
N GLY A 78 -8.54 -1.00 -15.35
CA GLY A 78 -8.17 -2.21 -16.08
C GLY A 78 -6.66 -2.47 -15.97
N SER A 79 -6.24 -3.74 -16.07
CA SER A 79 -4.83 -4.13 -15.98
C SER A 79 -3.92 -3.34 -16.92
N GLN A 80 -4.36 -3.07 -18.17
CA GLN A 80 -3.58 -2.29 -19.12
C GLN A 80 -3.35 -0.86 -18.63
N GLY A 81 -4.39 -0.21 -18.09
CA GLY A 81 -4.24 1.14 -17.52
C GLY A 81 -3.32 1.21 -16.30
N VAL A 82 -3.20 0.12 -15.52
CA VAL A 82 -2.23 0.00 -14.42
C VAL A 82 -0.82 -0.21 -14.97
N VAL A 83 -0.65 -1.10 -15.96
CA VAL A 83 0.63 -1.36 -16.64
C VAL A 83 1.18 -0.08 -17.28
N ASP A 84 0.34 0.67 -17.98
CA ASP A 84 0.75 1.91 -18.67
C ASP A 84 1.28 2.98 -17.70
N ARG A 85 0.76 3.00 -16.46
CA ARG A 85 1.18 3.93 -15.41
C ARG A 85 2.38 3.41 -14.63
N PHE A 86 2.24 2.25 -14.02
CA PHE A 86 3.27 1.69 -13.16
C PHE A 86 4.52 1.27 -13.93
N GLY A 87 4.38 0.84 -15.19
CA GLY A 87 5.51 0.54 -16.06
C GLY A 87 6.43 1.74 -16.32
N GLN A 88 5.88 2.97 -16.35
CA GLN A 88 6.69 4.19 -16.46
C GLN A 88 7.43 4.55 -15.16
N VAL A 89 6.88 4.11 -14.02
CA VAL A 89 7.47 4.36 -12.70
C VAL A 89 8.57 3.37 -12.38
N GLU A 90 8.48 2.14 -12.93
CA GLU A 90 9.38 1.03 -12.60
C GLU A 90 9.50 0.83 -11.07
N PRO A 91 8.38 0.54 -10.36
CA PRO A 91 8.41 0.37 -8.92
C PRO A 91 9.12 -0.93 -8.52
N SER A 92 9.87 -0.92 -7.43
CA SER A 92 10.44 -2.14 -6.85
C SER A 92 9.48 -2.82 -5.84
N VAL A 93 8.51 -2.09 -5.32
CA VAL A 93 7.48 -2.61 -4.41
C VAL A 93 6.10 -2.31 -4.98
N MET A 94 5.24 -3.34 -5.02
CA MET A 94 3.83 -3.18 -5.37
C MET A 94 2.94 -3.53 -4.18
N ILE A 95 2.01 -2.65 -3.83
CA ILE A 95 1.01 -2.87 -2.80
C ILE A 95 -0.33 -3.12 -3.49
N VAL A 96 -1.04 -4.17 -3.11
CA VAL A 96 -2.29 -4.57 -3.76
C VAL A 96 -3.36 -4.95 -2.74
N ALA A 97 -4.63 -4.68 -3.05
CA ALA A 97 -5.75 -5.30 -2.35
C ALA A 97 -6.13 -6.62 -3.04
N ASN A 98 -6.61 -7.60 -2.27
CA ASN A 98 -7.07 -8.88 -2.83
C ASN A 98 -8.34 -8.73 -3.68
N GLY A 99 -9.14 -7.70 -3.41
CA GLY A 99 -10.41 -7.43 -4.07
C GLY A 99 -11.05 -6.16 -3.54
N TYR A 100 -12.27 -5.90 -3.97
CA TYR A 100 -13.08 -4.77 -3.47
C TYR A 100 -14.59 -5.10 -3.55
N ASN A 101 -15.38 -4.38 -2.75
CA ASN A 101 -16.84 -4.45 -2.78
C ASN A 101 -17.39 -3.28 -3.60
N TYR A 102 -18.37 -3.55 -4.44
CA TYR A 102 -19.06 -2.53 -5.20
C TYR A 102 -20.49 -3.00 -5.55
N ASN A 103 -21.48 -2.19 -5.20
CA ASN A 103 -22.91 -2.44 -5.46
C ASN A 103 -23.38 -3.84 -5.03
N GLY A 104 -23.04 -4.24 -3.79
CA GLY A 104 -23.41 -5.55 -3.20
C GLY A 104 -22.65 -6.75 -3.75
N LYS A 105 -21.60 -6.53 -4.57
CA LYS A 105 -20.80 -7.60 -5.16
C LYS A 105 -19.35 -7.49 -4.73
N VAL A 106 -18.71 -8.66 -4.61
CA VAL A 106 -17.27 -8.77 -4.37
C VAL A 106 -16.54 -9.00 -5.69
N PHE A 107 -15.50 -8.24 -5.95
CA PHE A 107 -14.66 -8.34 -7.12
C PHE A 107 -13.24 -8.74 -6.72
N SER A 108 -12.75 -9.87 -7.23
CA SER A 108 -11.34 -10.26 -7.08
C SER A 108 -10.45 -9.43 -8.01
N LEU A 109 -9.26 -9.05 -7.50
CA LEU A 109 -8.22 -8.38 -8.28
C LEU A 109 -7.13 -9.34 -8.78
N GLU A 110 -7.21 -10.63 -8.44
CA GLU A 110 -6.19 -11.65 -8.75
C GLU A 110 -5.72 -11.63 -10.20
N GLN A 111 -6.64 -11.72 -11.15
CA GLN A 111 -6.30 -11.75 -12.58
C GLN A 111 -5.63 -10.44 -13.06
N LYS A 112 -6.14 -9.29 -12.57
CA LYS A 112 -5.57 -7.98 -12.92
C LYS A 112 -4.16 -7.84 -12.37
N ILE A 113 -3.94 -8.21 -11.11
CA ILE A 113 -2.64 -8.12 -10.45
C ILE A 113 -1.63 -9.05 -11.13
N ASN A 114 -1.98 -10.32 -11.34
CA ASN A 114 -1.08 -11.28 -11.98
C ASN A 114 -0.65 -10.80 -13.38
N LYS A 115 -1.58 -10.20 -14.15
CA LYS A 115 -1.24 -9.62 -15.45
C LYS A 115 -0.27 -8.42 -15.35
N VAL A 116 -0.37 -7.61 -14.31
CA VAL A 116 0.56 -6.51 -14.05
C VAL A 116 1.94 -7.05 -13.66
N LEU A 117 1.99 -8.06 -12.79
CA LEU A 117 3.23 -8.73 -12.35
C LEU A 117 3.96 -9.46 -13.48
N GLU A 118 3.23 -9.96 -14.49
CA GLU A 118 3.81 -10.57 -15.70
C GLU A 118 4.52 -9.56 -16.62
N VAL A 119 4.19 -8.27 -16.53
CA VAL A 119 4.67 -7.25 -17.47
C VAL A 119 5.70 -6.31 -16.84
N ILE A 120 5.61 -6.06 -15.52
CA ILE A 120 6.48 -5.10 -14.84
C ILE A 120 7.58 -5.86 -14.07
N ASP A 121 8.68 -6.13 -14.74
CA ASP A 121 9.82 -6.90 -14.22
C ASP A 121 10.55 -6.19 -13.04
N SER A 122 10.36 -4.89 -12.87
CA SER A 122 11.00 -4.13 -11.79
C SER A 122 10.45 -4.43 -10.39
N ILE A 123 9.27 -5.09 -10.30
CA ILE A 123 8.63 -5.41 -9.03
C ILE A 123 9.39 -6.56 -8.37
N GLU A 124 10.05 -6.26 -7.25
CA GLU A 124 10.80 -7.23 -6.45
C GLU A 124 9.96 -7.81 -5.31
N ASN A 125 9.05 -7.01 -4.76
CA ASN A 125 8.23 -7.37 -3.60
C ASN A 125 6.78 -6.95 -3.78
N VAL A 126 5.85 -7.78 -3.30
CA VAL A 126 4.42 -7.51 -3.30
C VAL A 126 3.87 -7.55 -1.89
N ILE A 127 3.15 -6.51 -1.48
CA ILE A 127 2.43 -6.44 -0.21
C ILE A 127 0.93 -6.58 -0.49
N THR A 128 0.27 -7.54 0.17
CA THR A 128 -1.17 -7.78 0.00
C THR A 128 -1.97 -7.23 1.18
N ILE A 129 -3.05 -6.53 0.88
CA ILE A 129 -4.06 -6.09 1.84
C ILE A 129 -5.31 -6.96 1.67
N GLU A 130 -5.72 -7.66 2.71
CA GLU A 130 -6.99 -8.40 2.74
C GLU A 130 -8.16 -7.42 2.92
N PHE A 131 -8.61 -6.85 1.81
CA PHE A 131 -9.64 -5.82 1.79
C PHE A 131 -11.05 -6.40 1.64
N ALA A 132 -11.25 -7.44 0.86
CA ALA A 132 -12.52 -8.08 0.58
C ALA A 132 -12.49 -9.56 0.98
N ASP A 133 -13.68 -10.15 1.22
CA ASP A 133 -13.81 -11.58 1.50
C ASP A 133 -13.72 -12.39 0.20
N VAL A 134 -12.51 -12.46 -0.34
CA VAL A 134 -12.18 -13.18 -1.58
C VAL A 134 -10.74 -13.66 -1.56
N ALA A 135 -10.53 -14.91 -2.00
CA ALA A 135 -9.19 -15.43 -2.19
C ALA A 135 -8.47 -14.69 -3.33
N CYS A 136 -7.15 -14.50 -3.18
CA CYS A 136 -6.30 -13.90 -4.19
C CYS A 136 -4.94 -14.59 -4.18
N LYS A 137 -4.68 -15.39 -5.20
CA LYS A 137 -3.40 -16.08 -5.36
C LYS A 137 -2.53 -15.32 -6.36
N LEU A 138 -1.38 -14.86 -5.90
CA LEU A 138 -0.43 -14.11 -6.71
C LEU A 138 0.71 -14.98 -7.20
N ASN A 139 1.06 -14.85 -8.48
CA ASN A 139 2.16 -15.55 -9.12
C ASN A 139 3.45 -14.72 -9.02
N HIS A 140 3.96 -14.57 -7.78
CA HIS A 140 5.18 -13.82 -7.52
C HIS A 140 6.00 -14.51 -6.41
N SER A 141 7.32 -14.44 -6.49
CA SER A 141 8.22 -15.14 -5.55
C SER A 141 8.27 -14.49 -4.16
N SER A 142 8.05 -13.19 -4.07
CA SER A 142 8.07 -12.43 -2.81
C SER A 142 6.73 -11.75 -2.60
N VAL A 143 5.85 -12.40 -1.83
CA VAL A 143 4.55 -11.86 -1.43
C VAL A 143 4.46 -11.89 0.09
N ILE A 144 4.16 -10.76 0.71
CA ILE A 144 3.93 -10.64 2.15
C ILE A 144 2.53 -10.06 2.41
N ASN A 145 1.84 -10.57 3.41
CA ASN A 145 0.59 -10.00 3.86
C ASN A 145 0.85 -8.73 4.72
N TYR A 146 -0.03 -7.76 4.66
CA TYR A 146 0.04 -6.54 5.47
C TYR A 146 0.16 -6.84 6.97
N HIS A 147 -0.59 -7.84 7.49
CA HIS A 147 -0.50 -8.22 8.90
C HIS A 147 0.87 -8.73 9.30
N ASP A 148 1.51 -9.51 8.44
CA ASP A 148 2.87 -10.01 8.68
C ASP A 148 3.89 -8.88 8.60
N LEU A 149 3.73 -7.95 7.64
CA LEU A 149 4.58 -6.77 7.49
C LEU A 149 4.60 -5.91 8.76
N VAL A 150 3.45 -5.73 9.41
CA VAL A 150 3.32 -4.90 10.62
C VAL A 150 3.44 -5.68 11.93
N SER A 151 3.75 -6.98 11.86
CA SER A 151 3.93 -7.84 13.03
C SER A 151 5.31 -7.62 13.68
N ASN A 152 5.49 -6.46 14.29
CA ASN A 152 6.70 -6.05 14.99
C ASN A 152 6.38 -5.06 16.12
N ASP A 153 7.36 -4.75 16.96
CA ASP A 153 7.19 -3.94 18.17
C ASP A 153 7.53 -2.44 17.96
N ALA A 154 7.68 -1.98 16.72
CA ALA A 154 7.97 -0.58 16.43
C ALA A 154 6.76 0.31 16.75
N THR A 155 6.96 1.34 17.57
CA THR A 155 5.89 2.25 18.03
C THR A 155 6.13 3.72 17.71
N VAL A 156 7.34 4.08 17.25
CA VAL A 156 7.71 5.45 16.93
C VAL A 156 8.28 5.50 15.51
N PRO A 157 7.61 6.20 14.57
CA PRO A 157 8.13 6.34 13.22
C PRO A 157 9.33 7.29 13.18
N GLU A 158 10.26 7.00 12.30
CA GLU A 158 11.39 7.86 11.99
C GLU A 158 11.10 8.69 10.74
N PHE A 159 11.42 9.99 10.78
CA PHE A 159 11.22 10.88 9.64
C PHE A 159 12.56 11.27 9.05
N VAL A 160 12.86 10.74 7.86
CA VAL A 160 14.08 11.08 7.13
C VAL A 160 14.04 12.54 6.69
N GLN A 161 15.09 13.30 7.01
CA GLN A 161 15.21 14.68 6.55
C GLN A 161 15.64 14.70 5.09
N LEU A 162 14.84 15.34 4.26
CA LEU A 162 14.98 15.36 2.80
C LEU A 162 15.12 16.81 2.29
N PRO A 163 15.80 17.02 1.15
CA PRO A 163 15.76 18.31 0.45
C PRO A 163 14.31 18.66 0.05
N PHE A 164 14.03 19.95 -0.07
CA PHE A 164 12.68 20.42 -0.41
C PHE A 164 12.19 19.93 -1.78
N ASP A 165 13.06 19.67 -2.71
CA ASP A 165 12.80 19.20 -4.06
C ASP A 165 12.76 17.66 -4.18
N HIS A 166 12.86 16.93 -3.06
CA HIS A 166 12.72 15.47 -3.07
C HIS A 166 11.30 15.06 -3.49
N PRO A 167 11.14 14.20 -4.52
CA PRO A 167 9.83 13.79 -4.98
C PRO A 167 9.10 12.97 -3.90
N LEU A 168 7.84 13.31 -3.64
CA LEU A 168 6.97 12.63 -2.68
C LEU A 168 6.00 11.68 -3.39
N TYR A 169 5.37 12.17 -4.47
CA TYR A 169 4.37 11.45 -5.25
C TYR A 169 4.66 11.51 -6.74
N ILE A 170 4.21 10.45 -7.45
CA ILE A 170 4.01 10.47 -8.89
C ILE A 170 2.51 10.35 -9.12
N MET A 171 1.91 11.35 -9.77
CA MET A 171 0.48 11.44 -10.05
C MET A 171 0.23 11.48 -11.56
N TYR A 172 -0.97 11.00 -11.98
CA TYR A 172 -1.41 10.91 -13.38
C TYR A 172 -2.65 11.74 -13.60
#